data_75c040b9ce0f98ff0373908fe6c79db8
#
_entry.id   75c040b9ce0f98ff0373908fe6c79db8
#
_cell.length_a   1.000
_cell.length_b   1.000
_cell.length_c   1.000
_cell.angle_alpha   90.00
_cell.angle_beta   90.00
_cell.angle_gamma   90.00
#
_symmetry.space_group_name_H-M   'P 1'
#
loop_
_entity.id
_entity.type
_entity.pdbx_description
1 polymer ?
#
loop_
_entity_poly.entity_id
_entity_poly.type
_entity_poly.pdbx_seq_one_letter_code
_entity_poly.pdbx_strand_id
1 'polypeptide(L)'
;MLLAAGLAAGLAACGAPGGDGGQAANPQAVPDKPSKPVELNILDVAGNLQLTKQMIENFKAAHPEVLSKVTYSTAPAPSMAGKLKAEQDGGVAQTHLVLSGTDGLSAGIANGTLAKVLPDFAGRFPNLMQNYQEPAAKMQELTNGYGVEVVYYPSGPLLEFNPGKVPAAPASPQELLDWAKAHPEKFQYAQPSNSGPGRTFLMGLPYLLGDKDPKDPDKGWDKTWAFLQELGKYVKYYPSGTTETMKNLASGSVDMIMSTTGWDINPRKLGTVPNTVKTAIMQPMHWVTDAQYALIPKGLSPDQESAILQLIAWMLKPDQQAIAYDDGYFYPGPAVKDVTLQMAPQKSQDTIRQFGRPEYEQWIAQYPKETSLPAEQQVKAFDKWNQLVGGSKVGKK
;
A
#
# COMPACT_ATOMS: atom_id res chain seq x y z
N MET A 1 -60.18 -45.45 40.29
CA MET A 1 -59.53 -44.33 40.96
C MET A 1 -58.02 -44.51 40.80
N LEU A 2 -57.41 -43.91 39.83
CA LEU A 2 -55.99 -43.92 39.65
C LEU A 2 -55.60 -42.57 39.03
N LEU A 3 -54.85 -41.77 39.75
CA LEU A 3 -54.21 -40.54 39.28
C LEU A 3 -52.99 -40.91 38.48
N ALA A 4 -52.88 -40.33 37.26
CA ALA A 4 -51.68 -40.37 36.48
C ALA A 4 -51.01 -39.01 36.58
N ALA A 5 -49.77 -38.98 37.11
CA ALA A 5 -48.89 -37.83 37.14
C ALA A 5 -48.00 -37.83 35.86
N GLY A 6 -48.18 -36.79 35.08
CA GLY A 6 -47.31 -36.60 33.85
C GLY A 6 -45.99 -35.94 34.24
N LEU A 7 -44.85 -36.59 33.91
CA LEU A 7 -43.52 -35.99 33.91
C LEU A 7 -43.28 -35.31 32.54
N ALA A 8 -43.06 -34.00 32.54
CA ALA A 8 -42.56 -33.27 31.41
C ALA A 8 -41.02 -33.33 31.40
N ALA A 9 -40.45 -34.08 30.44
CA ALA A 9 -39.01 -34.08 30.20
C ALA A 9 -38.62 -32.88 29.35
N GLY A 10 -37.86 -31.96 29.92
CA GLY A 10 -37.24 -30.86 29.18
C GLY A 10 -36.06 -31.36 28.34
N LEU A 11 -36.17 -31.24 27.03
CA LEU A 11 -35.07 -31.44 26.10
C LEU A 11 -34.16 -30.21 26.16
N ALA A 12 -33.00 -30.35 26.81
CA ALA A 12 -31.91 -29.42 26.69
C ALA A 12 -31.26 -29.61 25.31
N ALA A 13 -31.52 -28.72 24.36
CA ALA A 13 -30.83 -28.64 23.12
C ALA A 13 -29.42 -28.07 23.39
N CYS A 14 -28.40 -28.93 23.30
CA CYS A 14 -27.02 -28.48 23.16
C CYS A 14 -26.86 -27.79 21.78
N GLY A 15 -26.90 -26.49 21.78
CA GLY A 15 -26.52 -25.68 20.62
C GLY A 15 -25.05 -25.88 20.38
N ALA A 16 -24.69 -26.32 19.18
CA ALA A 16 -23.32 -26.26 18.64
C ALA A 16 -22.86 -24.79 18.65
N PRO A 17 -21.56 -24.50 18.86
CA PRO A 17 -21.06 -23.15 18.70
C PRO A 17 -21.11 -22.79 17.23
N GLY A 18 -22.17 -22.09 16.82
CA GLY A 18 -22.22 -21.41 15.53
C GLY A 18 -21.13 -20.35 15.52
N GLY A 19 -20.22 -20.43 14.56
CA GLY A 19 -19.23 -19.39 14.33
C GLY A 19 -19.94 -18.08 14.03
N ASP A 20 -19.97 -17.18 14.98
CA ASP A 20 -20.30 -15.77 14.75
C ASP A 20 -19.22 -15.17 13.87
N GLY A 21 -19.51 -15.10 12.56
CA GLY A 21 -18.81 -14.20 11.67
C GLY A 21 -18.87 -12.80 12.30
N GLY A 22 -17.69 -12.25 12.65
CA GLY A 22 -17.57 -10.99 13.35
C GLY A 22 -18.54 -9.95 12.79
N GLN A 23 -19.48 -9.52 13.62
CA GLN A 23 -20.46 -8.51 13.25
C GLN A 23 -19.70 -7.25 12.79
N ALA A 24 -20.00 -6.78 11.59
CA ALA A 24 -19.68 -5.42 11.21
C ALA A 24 -20.24 -4.50 12.31
N ALA A 25 -19.45 -3.51 12.73
CA ALA A 25 -19.90 -2.53 13.70
C ALA A 25 -21.27 -1.99 13.25
N ASN A 26 -22.23 -1.95 14.15
CA ASN A 26 -23.49 -1.31 13.83
C ASN A 26 -23.21 0.19 13.69
N PRO A 27 -23.29 0.80 12.46
CA PRO A 27 -22.94 2.19 12.24
C PRO A 27 -23.72 3.17 13.13
N GLN A 28 -24.93 2.78 13.58
CA GLN A 28 -25.76 3.53 14.50
C GLN A 28 -25.24 3.50 15.94
N ALA A 29 -24.34 2.57 16.28
CA ALA A 29 -23.75 2.47 17.60
C ALA A 29 -22.46 3.30 17.75
N VAL A 30 -21.88 3.80 16.65
CA VAL A 30 -20.65 4.61 16.68
C VAL A 30 -21.02 6.09 16.84
N PRO A 31 -20.72 6.72 17.99
CA PRO A 31 -21.10 8.11 18.26
C PRO A 31 -20.33 9.08 17.36
N ASP A 32 -20.83 10.30 17.21
CA ASP A 32 -20.15 11.37 16.47
C ASP A 32 -18.84 11.81 17.15
N LYS A 33 -18.80 11.73 18.49
CA LYS A 33 -17.61 11.96 19.30
C LYS A 33 -17.48 10.85 20.32
N PRO A 34 -16.26 10.41 20.67
CA PRO A 34 -16.07 9.45 21.74
C PRO A 34 -16.56 10.05 23.07
N SER A 35 -17.04 9.21 23.98
CA SER A 35 -17.53 9.60 25.31
C SER A 35 -16.42 10.18 26.20
N LYS A 36 -15.17 9.81 25.92
CA LYS A 36 -13.93 10.28 26.55
C LYS A 36 -12.78 10.21 25.56
N PRO A 37 -11.69 11.00 25.76
CA PRO A 37 -10.51 10.89 24.92
C PRO A 37 -9.98 9.46 24.88
N VAL A 38 -9.69 8.95 23.67
CA VAL A 38 -9.18 7.59 23.47
C VAL A 38 -7.66 7.58 23.34
N GLU A 39 -7.07 6.41 23.58
CA GLU A 39 -5.70 6.08 23.19
C GLU A 39 -5.73 5.19 21.95
N LEU A 40 -4.90 5.48 20.96
CA LEU A 40 -4.80 4.69 19.73
C LEU A 40 -3.41 4.08 19.55
N ASN A 41 -3.38 2.80 19.20
CA ASN A 41 -2.19 2.11 18.72
C ASN A 41 -2.27 1.98 17.20
N ILE A 42 -1.36 2.62 16.50
CA ILE A 42 -1.30 2.69 15.04
C ILE A 42 -0.19 1.78 14.54
N LEU A 43 -0.53 0.88 13.62
CA LEU A 43 0.40 0.00 12.94
C LEU A 43 0.75 0.57 11.56
N ASP A 44 2.01 0.90 11.34
CA ASP A 44 2.55 1.28 10.04
C ASP A 44 3.11 0.06 9.31
N VAL A 45 2.60 -0.20 8.13
CA VAL A 45 2.96 -1.39 7.34
C VAL A 45 3.86 -1.05 6.15
N ALA A 46 3.76 0.16 5.61
CA ALA A 46 4.41 0.52 4.36
C ALA A 46 5.26 1.80 4.45
N GLY A 47 5.61 2.26 5.65
CA GLY A 47 6.30 3.55 5.85
C GLY A 47 5.37 4.75 5.68
N ASN A 48 4.07 4.55 5.80
CA ASN A 48 3.04 5.59 5.66
C ASN A 48 3.21 6.70 6.72
N LEU A 49 3.67 6.35 7.92
CA LEU A 49 3.90 7.34 9.00
C LEU A 49 4.89 8.44 8.61
N GLN A 50 5.77 8.22 7.65
CA GLN A 50 6.64 9.27 7.15
C GLN A 50 5.83 10.45 6.60
N LEU A 51 4.72 10.16 5.91
CA LEU A 51 3.83 11.19 5.34
C LEU A 51 2.74 11.64 6.31
N THR A 52 2.22 10.73 7.12
CA THR A 52 0.96 10.94 7.85
C THR A 52 1.14 11.21 9.34
N LYS A 53 2.31 10.93 9.92
CA LYS A 53 2.53 11.14 11.37
C LYS A 53 2.25 12.57 11.80
N GLN A 54 2.70 13.57 11.02
CA GLN A 54 2.45 14.97 11.35
C GLN A 54 0.96 15.32 11.29
N MET A 55 0.18 14.73 10.36
CA MET A 55 -1.27 14.90 10.30
C MET A 55 -1.95 14.35 11.56
N ILE A 56 -1.48 13.20 12.05
CA ILE A 56 -1.99 12.54 13.27
C ILE A 56 -1.66 13.38 14.51
N GLU A 57 -0.44 13.87 14.63
CA GLU A 57 -0.03 14.71 15.76
C GLU A 57 -0.76 16.08 15.73
N ASN A 58 -1.00 16.64 14.56
CA ASN A 58 -1.82 17.85 14.39
C ASN A 58 -3.26 17.61 14.85
N PHE A 59 -3.86 16.46 14.49
CA PHE A 59 -5.19 16.08 14.97
C PHE A 59 -5.23 15.97 16.49
N LYS A 60 -4.28 15.25 17.09
CA LYS A 60 -4.19 15.11 18.55
C LYS A 60 -4.05 16.46 19.26
N ALA A 61 -3.25 17.36 18.70
CA ALA A 61 -3.07 18.69 19.27
C ALA A 61 -4.34 19.57 19.16
N ALA A 62 -5.07 19.44 18.03
CA ALA A 62 -6.30 20.21 17.78
C ALA A 62 -7.53 19.63 18.51
N HIS A 63 -7.53 18.32 18.80
CA HIS A 63 -8.66 17.58 19.36
C HIS A 63 -8.27 16.72 20.56
N PRO A 64 -7.71 17.33 21.65
CA PRO A 64 -7.31 16.57 22.85
C PRO A 64 -8.50 15.91 23.56
N GLU A 65 -9.71 16.40 23.33
CA GLU A 65 -10.96 15.83 23.84
C GLU A 65 -11.39 14.55 23.08
N VAL A 66 -10.77 14.26 21.93
CA VAL A 66 -11.02 13.06 21.12
C VAL A 66 -9.87 12.07 21.26
N LEU A 67 -8.62 12.54 21.16
CA LEU A 67 -7.43 11.70 21.11
C LEU A 67 -6.39 12.17 22.12
N SER A 68 -6.19 11.36 23.19
CA SER A 68 -5.25 11.70 24.28
C SER A 68 -3.82 11.23 24.02
N LYS A 69 -3.68 10.03 23.42
CA LYS A 69 -2.38 9.39 23.22
C LYS A 69 -2.36 8.57 21.95
N VAL A 70 -1.21 8.57 21.27
CA VAL A 70 -0.94 7.68 20.12
C VAL A 70 0.35 6.92 20.37
N THR A 71 0.31 5.62 20.08
CA THR A 71 1.49 4.75 20.06
C THR A 71 1.67 4.22 18.64
N TYR A 72 2.90 4.13 18.19
CA TYR A 72 3.23 3.68 16.84
C TYR A 72 4.03 2.38 16.88
N SER A 73 3.70 1.46 15.98
CA SER A 73 4.45 0.23 15.74
C SER A 73 4.58 -0.02 14.24
N THR A 74 5.51 -0.88 13.83
CA THR A 74 5.74 -1.22 12.44
C THR A 74 5.68 -2.74 12.24
N ALA A 75 5.21 -3.17 11.06
CA ALA A 75 5.27 -4.56 10.63
C ALA A 75 5.37 -4.62 9.11
N PRO A 76 6.04 -5.64 8.54
CA PRO A 76 5.97 -5.88 7.10
C PRO A 76 4.57 -6.39 6.69
N ALA A 77 4.13 -6.06 5.46
CA ALA A 77 2.80 -6.42 4.95
C ALA A 77 2.46 -7.91 5.10
N PRO A 78 3.37 -8.86 4.82
CA PRO A 78 3.06 -10.29 4.97
C PRO A 78 2.71 -10.75 6.39
N SER A 79 3.18 -10.03 7.43
CA SER A 79 2.92 -10.40 8.84
C SER A 79 1.72 -9.69 9.45
N MET A 80 1.23 -8.61 8.83
CA MET A 80 0.15 -7.78 9.35
C MET A 80 -1.15 -8.59 9.57
N ALA A 81 -1.59 -9.32 8.55
CA ALA A 81 -2.86 -10.07 8.63
C ALA A 81 -2.83 -11.13 9.71
N GLY A 82 -1.72 -11.85 9.85
CA GLY A 82 -1.53 -12.84 10.94
C GLY A 82 -1.55 -12.20 12.32
N LYS A 83 -0.93 -11.01 12.48
CA LYS A 83 -0.97 -10.25 13.74
C LYS A 83 -2.40 -9.85 14.10
N LEU A 84 -3.13 -9.23 13.18
CA LEU A 84 -4.53 -8.82 13.41
C LEU A 84 -5.42 -10.01 13.71
N LYS A 85 -5.24 -11.13 13.00
CA LYS A 85 -6.00 -12.34 13.27
C LYS A 85 -5.74 -12.89 14.67
N ALA A 86 -4.49 -12.95 15.09
CA ALA A 86 -4.13 -13.42 16.44
C ALA A 86 -4.73 -12.52 17.53
N GLU A 87 -4.76 -11.20 17.34
CA GLU A 87 -5.41 -10.25 18.25
C GLU A 87 -6.93 -10.50 18.34
N GLN A 88 -7.60 -10.69 17.20
CA GLN A 88 -9.04 -10.93 17.11
C GLN A 88 -9.44 -12.30 17.68
N ASP A 89 -8.69 -13.36 17.38
CA ASP A 89 -8.90 -14.69 17.93
C ASP A 89 -8.72 -14.71 19.47
N GLY A 90 -7.81 -13.86 19.99
CA GLY A 90 -7.60 -13.64 21.41
C GLY A 90 -8.63 -12.73 22.08
N GLY A 91 -9.57 -12.15 21.34
CA GLY A 91 -10.59 -11.22 21.84
C GLY A 91 -10.02 -9.88 22.33
N VAL A 92 -8.82 -9.49 21.88
CA VAL A 92 -8.13 -8.26 22.31
C VAL A 92 -7.71 -7.46 21.09
N ALA A 93 -8.35 -6.33 20.84
CA ALA A 93 -7.92 -5.38 19.80
C ALA A 93 -6.77 -4.52 20.32
N GLN A 94 -5.53 -4.90 20.03
CA GLN A 94 -4.34 -4.12 20.38
C GLN A 94 -3.98 -3.10 19.29
N THR A 95 -4.23 -3.44 18.03
CA THR A 95 -4.04 -2.57 16.87
C THR A 95 -5.37 -1.88 16.56
N HIS A 96 -5.40 -0.55 16.58
CA HIS A 96 -6.63 0.22 16.40
C HIS A 96 -6.75 0.82 15.01
N LEU A 97 -5.65 1.21 14.39
CA LEU A 97 -5.59 1.71 13.02
C LEU A 97 -4.37 1.10 12.32
N VAL A 98 -4.55 0.68 11.08
CA VAL A 98 -3.44 0.24 10.21
C VAL A 98 -3.28 1.24 9.08
N LEU A 99 -2.06 1.70 8.87
CA LEU A 99 -1.66 2.51 7.73
C LEU A 99 -0.88 1.60 6.77
N SER A 100 -1.39 1.37 5.57
CA SER A 100 -0.82 0.37 4.66
C SER A 100 -1.03 0.70 3.19
N GLY A 101 -0.18 0.16 2.35
CA GLY A 101 -0.37 0.13 0.90
C GLY A 101 -1.41 -0.92 0.46
N THR A 102 -1.52 -1.09 -0.86
CA THR A 102 -2.45 -2.06 -1.48
C THR A 102 -2.15 -3.50 -1.08
N ASP A 103 -0.90 -3.83 -0.74
CA ASP A 103 -0.47 -5.15 -0.26
C ASP A 103 -1.10 -5.51 1.09
N GLY A 104 -1.03 -4.62 2.09
CA GLY A 104 -1.67 -4.87 3.38
C GLY A 104 -3.20 -4.80 3.31
N LEU A 105 -3.77 -3.90 2.51
CA LEU A 105 -5.21 -3.88 2.22
C LEU A 105 -5.67 -5.24 1.69
N SER A 106 -5.00 -5.76 0.66
CA SER A 106 -5.34 -7.03 0.04
C SER A 106 -5.24 -8.20 1.01
N ALA A 107 -4.16 -8.25 1.80
CA ALA A 107 -3.97 -9.28 2.82
C ALA A 107 -5.04 -9.19 3.92
N GLY A 108 -5.39 -8.00 4.38
CA GLY A 108 -6.41 -7.78 5.38
C GLY A 108 -7.81 -8.19 4.92
N ILE A 109 -8.17 -7.89 3.67
CA ILE A 109 -9.44 -8.32 3.05
C ILE A 109 -9.48 -9.86 2.94
N ALA A 110 -8.43 -10.46 2.37
CA ALA A 110 -8.35 -11.91 2.16
C ALA A 110 -8.47 -12.71 3.48
N ASN A 111 -7.93 -12.16 4.57
CA ASN A 111 -7.99 -12.80 5.90
C ASN A 111 -9.21 -12.37 6.73
N GLY A 112 -10.08 -11.50 6.21
CA GLY A 112 -11.29 -11.06 6.90
C GLY A 112 -11.04 -10.25 8.18
N THR A 113 -9.88 -9.61 8.33
CA THR A 113 -9.45 -8.93 9.56
C THR A 113 -9.85 -7.45 9.62
N LEU A 114 -10.32 -6.88 8.53
CA LEU A 114 -10.69 -5.47 8.44
C LEU A 114 -12.20 -5.26 8.55
N ALA A 115 -12.61 -4.17 9.20
CA ALA A 115 -13.97 -3.67 9.19
C ALA A 115 -14.24 -2.89 7.89
N LYS A 116 -15.49 -2.96 7.39
CA LYS A 116 -15.92 -2.06 6.32
C LYS A 116 -16.18 -0.67 6.89
N VAL A 117 -15.68 0.32 6.16
CA VAL A 117 -15.87 1.75 6.46
C VAL A 117 -16.94 2.34 5.54
N LEU A 118 -16.98 1.91 4.28
CA LEU A 118 -17.92 2.41 3.28
C LEU A 118 -18.82 1.27 2.78
N PRO A 119 -20.12 1.52 2.53
CA PRO A 119 -20.76 2.85 2.60
C PRO A 119 -21.22 3.27 4.00
N ASP A 120 -21.11 2.43 5.02
CA ASP A 120 -21.77 2.58 6.32
C ASP A 120 -21.44 3.92 7.02
N PHE A 121 -20.20 4.37 6.90
CA PHE A 121 -19.72 5.65 7.44
C PHE A 121 -19.53 6.74 6.38
N ALA A 122 -20.15 6.64 5.21
CA ALA A 122 -20.00 7.64 4.15
C ALA A 122 -20.34 9.07 4.61
N GLY A 123 -21.29 9.22 5.54
CA GLY A 123 -21.65 10.51 6.13
C GLY A 123 -20.50 11.20 6.90
N ARG A 124 -19.48 10.44 7.33
CA ARG A 124 -18.27 10.98 7.98
C ARG A 124 -17.28 11.59 6.97
N PHE A 125 -17.45 11.28 5.69
CA PHE A 125 -16.56 11.69 4.59
C PHE A 125 -17.37 12.34 3.45
N PRO A 126 -17.97 13.51 3.69
CA PRO A 126 -18.82 14.15 2.69
C PRO A 126 -18.05 14.43 1.40
N ASN A 127 -18.65 14.06 0.26
CA ASN A 127 -18.08 14.21 -1.08
C ASN A 127 -16.71 13.52 -1.27
N LEU A 128 -16.42 12.42 -0.56
CA LEU A 128 -15.14 11.74 -0.58
C LEU A 128 -14.62 11.52 -2.01
N MET A 129 -15.40 10.85 -2.86
CA MET A 129 -15.01 10.51 -4.22
C MET A 129 -14.82 11.74 -5.11
N GLN A 130 -15.61 12.80 -4.90
CA GLN A 130 -15.50 14.04 -5.66
C GLN A 130 -14.29 14.89 -5.23
N ASN A 131 -13.83 14.71 -4.01
CA ASN A 131 -12.67 15.44 -3.46
C ASN A 131 -11.33 14.82 -3.89
N TYR A 132 -11.31 13.55 -4.26
CA TYR A 132 -10.10 12.90 -4.76
C TYR A 132 -9.72 13.38 -6.18
N GLN A 133 -8.44 13.27 -6.50
CA GLN A 133 -7.97 13.25 -7.88
C GLN A 133 -8.58 12.03 -8.59
N GLU A 134 -8.83 12.13 -9.92
CA GLU A 134 -9.46 11.02 -10.65
C GLU A 134 -8.74 9.66 -10.47
N PRO A 135 -7.41 9.56 -10.57
CA PRO A 135 -6.73 8.27 -10.34
C PRO A 135 -6.83 7.80 -8.88
N ALA A 136 -6.82 8.70 -7.91
CA ALA A 136 -7.00 8.37 -6.50
C ALA A 136 -8.44 7.84 -6.24
N ALA A 137 -9.45 8.45 -6.83
CA ALA A 137 -10.82 7.95 -6.73
C ALA A 137 -10.93 6.48 -7.22
N LYS A 138 -10.27 6.15 -8.34
CA LYS A 138 -10.20 4.77 -8.84
C LYS A 138 -9.48 3.83 -7.87
N MET A 139 -8.43 4.31 -7.19
CA MET A 139 -7.75 3.52 -6.16
C MET A 139 -8.60 3.35 -4.90
N GLN A 140 -9.41 4.37 -4.52
CA GLN A 140 -10.39 4.24 -3.45
C GLN A 140 -11.46 3.17 -3.75
N GLU A 141 -11.91 3.05 -4.99
CA GLU A 141 -12.87 1.99 -5.40
C GLU A 141 -12.30 0.59 -5.15
N LEU A 142 -10.99 0.36 -5.35
CA LEU A 142 -10.34 -0.92 -5.09
C LEU A 142 -10.41 -1.38 -3.63
N THR A 143 -10.64 -0.47 -2.69
CA THR A 143 -10.77 -0.83 -1.26
C THR A 143 -11.99 -1.69 -1.00
N ASN A 144 -12.98 -1.70 -1.91
CA ASN A 144 -14.27 -2.35 -1.71
C ASN A 144 -14.92 -1.98 -0.36
N GLY A 145 -14.65 -0.76 0.09
CA GLY A 145 -15.14 -0.20 1.36
C GLY A 145 -14.32 -0.55 2.60
N TYR A 146 -13.25 -1.32 2.51
CA TYR A 146 -12.44 -1.75 3.67
C TYR A 146 -11.36 -0.75 4.10
N GLY A 147 -11.29 0.41 3.51
CA GLY A 147 -10.33 1.46 3.87
C GLY A 147 -10.65 2.79 3.23
N VAL A 148 -9.95 3.82 3.68
CA VAL A 148 -10.00 5.16 3.12
C VAL A 148 -8.60 5.54 2.66
N GLU A 149 -8.48 5.95 1.41
CA GLU A 149 -7.22 6.38 0.83
C GLU A 149 -6.79 7.73 1.44
N VAL A 150 -5.53 7.78 1.89
CA VAL A 150 -4.95 8.99 2.52
C VAL A 150 -3.72 9.52 1.80
N VAL A 151 -3.11 8.71 0.92
CA VAL A 151 -1.97 9.10 0.09
C VAL A 151 -2.10 8.43 -1.27
N TYR A 152 -1.79 9.17 -2.32
CA TYR A 152 -1.79 8.71 -3.71
C TYR A 152 -0.47 9.04 -4.40
N TYR A 153 -0.02 8.15 -5.26
CA TYR A 153 1.09 8.43 -6.17
C TYR A 153 1.02 7.56 -7.43
N PRO A 154 1.49 8.08 -8.59
CA PRO A 154 1.44 7.34 -9.86
C PRO A 154 2.32 6.07 -9.83
N SER A 155 3.30 6.03 -8.94
CA SER A 155 4.16 4.89 -8.62
C SER A 155 5.13 4.50 -9.75
N GLY A 156 4.88 3.41 -10.49
CA GLY A 156 5.83 2.88 -11.47
C GLY A 156 5.15 2.08 -12.59
N PRO A 157 5.92 1.25 -13.27
CA PRO A 157 7.33 0.88 -13.03
C PRO A 157 8.32 1.92 -13.54
N LEU A 158 9.35 2.20 -12.77
CA LEU A 158 10.51 2.99 -13.20
C LEU A 158 11.78 2.13 -13.11
N LEU A 159 12.71 2.33 -14.06
CA LEU A 159 14.09 1.89 -13.89
C LEU A 159 14.85 2.97 -13.11
N GLU A 160 15.70 2.57 -12.18
CA GLU A 160 16.66 3.45 -11.50
C GLU A 160 18.06 2.83 -11.62
N PHE A 161 19.06 3.63 -12.05
CA PHE A 161 20.33 3.09 -12.47
C PHE A 161 21.50 4.06 -12.24
N ASN A 162 22.70 3.48 -12.16
CA ASN A 162 23.94 4.22 -12.15
C ASN A 162 24.34 4.58 -13.61
N PRO A 163 24.32 5.86 -14.02
CA PRO A 163 24.62 6.25 -15.40
C PRO A 163 26.07 5.99 -15.81
N GLY A 164 26.99 5.85 -14.85
CA GLY A 164 28.38 5.47 -15.13
C GLY A 164 28.56 4.00 -15.50
N LYS A 165 27.55 3.15 -15.20
CA LYS A 165 27.53 1.71 -15.51
C LYS A 165 26.49 1.35 -16.57
N VAL A 166 25.45 2.15 -16.70
CA VAL A 166 24.36 1.99 -17.65
C VAL A 166 24.27 3.27 -18.48
N PRO A 167 25.09 3.42 -19.54
CA PRO A 167 25.13 4.65 -20.34
C PRO A 167 23.81 4.95 -21.06
N ALA A 168 23.07 3.89 -21.46
CA ALA A 168 21.74 3.96 -22.05
C ALA A 168 20.81 2.99 -21.31
N ALA A 169 19.77 3.54 -20.70
CA ALA A 169 18.77 2.72 -20.03
C ALA A 169 17.92 1.94 -21.05
N PRO A 170 17.54 0.68 -20.76
CA PRO A 170 16.60 -0.06 -21.60
C PRO A 170 15.29 0.70 -21.79
N ALA A 171 14.86 0.83 -23.05
CA ALA A 171 13.61 1.50 -23.41
C ALA A 171 12.42 0.55 -23.60
N SER A 172 12.66 -0.76 -23.49
CA SER A 172 11.63 -1.79 -23.61
C SER A 172 11.93 -3.01 -22.74
N PRO A 173 10.94 -3.88 -22.45
CA PRO A 173 11.19 -5.13 -21.74
C PRO A 173 12.23 -6.03 -22.44
N GLN A 174 12.22 -6.06 -23.77
CA GLN A 174 13.21 -6.85 -24.52
C GLN A 174 14.63 -6.31 -24.32
N GLU A 175 14.80 -5.00 -24.38
CA GLU A 175 16.11 -4.39 -24.11
C GLU A 175 16.58 -4.60 -22.68
N LEU A 176 15.64 -4.58 -21.69
CA LEU A 176 15.97 -4.93 -20.31
C LEU A 176 16.47 -6.38 -20.20
N LEU A 177 15.80 -7.31 -20.86
CA LEU A 177 16.22 -8.70 -20.88
C LEU A 177 17.58 -8.89 -21.54
N ASP A 178 17.83 -8.24 -22.66
CA ASP A 178 19.10 -8.31 -23.38
C ASP A 178 20.23 -7.66 -22.57
N TRP A 179 19.95 -6.55 -21.90
CA TRP A 179 20.89 -5.93 -20.97
C TRP A 179 21.22 -6.86 -19.80
N ALA A 180 20.22 -7.49 -19.17
CA ALA A 180 20.41 -8.43 -18.07
C ALA A 180 21.21 -9.67 -18.47
N LYS A 181 21.02 -10.17 -19.70
CA LYS A 181 21.85 -11.26 -20.29
C LYS A 181 23.31 -10.88 -20.43
N ALA A 182 23.55 -9.65 -20.91
CA ALA A 182 24.91 -9.12 -21.09
C ALA A 182 25.60 -8.76 -19.76
N HIS A 183 24.82 -8.48 -18.71
CA HIS A 183 25.28 -8.06 -17.39
C HIS A 183 24.62 -8.92 -16.28
N PRO A 184 24.93 -10.24 -16.19
CA PRO A 184 24.32 -11.13 -15.21
C PRO A 184 24.49 -10.60 -13.79
N GLU A 185 23.46 -10.74 -12.97
CA GLU A 185 23.40 -10.32 -11.57
C GLU A 185 23.48 -8.79 -11.32
N LYS A 186 23.42 -7.97 -12.38
CA LYS A 186 23.50 -6.50 -12.28
C LYS A 186 22.17 -5.78 -12.31
N PHE A 187 21.07 -6.49 -12.55
CA PHE A 187 19.70 -6.02 -12.40
C PHE A 187 19.01 -6.67 -11.20
N GLN A 188 18.18 -5.89 -10.48
CA GLN A 188 17.46 -6.40 -9.32
C GLN A 188 16.12 -5.69 -9.11
N TYR A 189 15.16 -6.42 -8.56
CA TYR A 189 13.96 -5.90 -7.91
C TYR A 189 13.62 -6.74 -6.67
N ALA A 190 12.89 -6.17 -5.72
CA ALA A 190 12.49 -6.89 -4.51
C ALA A 190 11.22 -7.71 -4.75
N GLN A 191 10.95 -8.68 -3.86
CA GLN A 191 9.72 -9.48 -3.93
C GLN A 191 8.47 -8.59 -3.99
N PRO A 192 7.52 -8.84 -4.90
CA PRO A 192 6.36 -7.97 -5.11
C PRO A 192 5.43 -7.84 -3.92
N SER A 193 5.30 -8.87 -3.09
CA SER A 193 4.41 -8.88 -1.92
C SER A 193 4.87 -7.96 -0.76
N ASN A 194 6.09 -7.43 -0.82
CA ASN A 194 6.65 -6.53 0.20
C ASN A 194 7.47 -5.39 -0.39
N SER A 195 7.17 -4.97 -1.62
CA SER A 195 7.88 -3.90 -2.33
C SER A 195 6.98 -3.21 -3.34
N GLY A 196 6.74 -1.92 -3.17
CA GLY A 196 6.04 -1.10 -4.17
C GLY A 196 6.70 -1.17 -5.55
N PRO A 197 8.03 -0.93 -5.70
CA PRO A 197 8.74 -1.12 -6.97
C PRO A 197 8.60 -2.51 -7.57
N GLY A 198 8.74 -3.57 -6.76
CA GLY A 198 8.56 -4.95 -7.23
C GLY A 198 7.13 -5.23 -7.69
N ARG A 199 6.14 -4.72 -6.94
CA ARG A 199 4.72 -4.85 -7.25
C ARG A 199 4.35 -4.13 -8.55
N THR A 200 4.74 -2.87 -8.70
CA THR A 200 4.40 -2.10 -9.90
C THR A 200 5.15 -2.61 -11.14
N PHE A 201 6.35 -3.17 -10.98
CA PHE A 201 7.01 -3.87 -12.08
C PHE A 201 6.21 -5.10 -12.51
N LEU A 202 5.85 -5.98 -11.57
CA LEU A 202 5.05 -7.17 -11.84
C LEU A 202 3.74 -6.81 -12.55
N MET A 203 3.00 -5.81 -12.05
CA MET A 203 1.69 -5.41 -12.58
C MET A 203 1.79 -4.52 -13.84
N GLY A 204 2.94 -3.88 -14.09
CA GLY A 204 3.19 -3.08 -15.29
C GLY A 204 3.58 -3.91 -16.51
N LEU A 205 4.23 -5.06 -16.29
CA LEU A 205 4.68 -5.93 -17.38
C LEU A 205 3.56 -6.37 -18.34
N PRO A 206 2.34 -6.73 -17.89
CA PRO A 206 1.26 -7.10 -18.81
C PRO A 206 0.92 -6.01 -19.83
N TYR A 207 0.98 -4.75 -19.43
CA TYR A 207 0.79 -3.61 -20.33
C TYR A 207 1.97 -3.45 -21.27
N LEU A 208 3.19 -3.49 -20.73
CA LEU A 208 4.44 -3.36 -21.50
C LEU A 208 4.61 -4.47 -22.54
N LEU A 209 4.18 -5.69 -22.24
CA LEU A 209 4.31 -6.86 -23.10
C LEU A 209 3.06 -7.09 -24.00
N GLY A 210 1.99 -6.34 -23.75
CA GLY A 210 0.72 -6.51 -24.46
C GLY A 210 0.11 -7.90 -24.20
N ASP A 211 0.02 -8.28 -22.93
CA ASP A 211 -0.70 -9.47 -22.51
C ASP A 211 -2.21 -9.34 -22.77
N LYS A 212 -2.92 -10.47 -22.82
CA LYS A 212 -4.32 -10.52 -23.21
C LYS A 212 -5.26 -9.76 -22.25
N ASP A 213 -5.01 -9.91 -20.95
CA ASP A 213 -5.78 -9.24 -19.90
C ASP A 213 -4.84 -8.82 -18.74
N PRO A 214 -4.45 -7.54 -18.67
CA PRO A 214 -3.60 -7.04 -17.60
C PRO A 214 -4.19 -7.14 -16.19
N LYS A 215 -5.48 -7.42 -16.06
CA LYS A 215 -6.14 -7.57 -14.74
C LYS A 215 -6.33 -9.04 -14.31
N ASP A 216 -6.03 -10.02 -15.17
CA ASP A 216 -6.13 -11.44 -14.85
C ASP A 216 -4.74 -12.12 -14.85
N PRO A 217 -4.07 -12.23 -13.69
CA PRO A 217 -2.74 -12.86 -13.59
C PRO A 217 -2.76 -14.37 -13.88
N ASP A 218 -3.92 -15.02 -13.80
CA ASP A 218 -4.02 -16.46 -14.03
C ASP A 218 -4.10 -16.82 -15.51
N LYS A 219 -4.92 -16.12 -16.27
CA LYS A 219 -5.25 -16.48 -17.66
C LYS A 219 -4.82 -15.41 -18.67
N GLY A 220 -4.45 -14.24 -18.20
CA GLY A 220 -4.15 -13.08 -19.03
C GLY A 220 -2.65 -12.79 -19.20
N TRP A 221 -1.75 -13.34 -18.36
CA TRP A 221 -0.34 -12.91 -18.25
C TRP A 221 0.69 -13.93 -18.80
N ASP A 222 0.40 -14.59 -19.89
CA ASP A 222 1.31 -15.61 -20.45
C ASP A 222 2.68 -15.02 -20.80
N LYS A 223 2.71 -13.85 -21.45
CA LYS A 223 3.96 -13.17 -21.83
C LYS A 223 4.73 -12.67 -20.60
N THR A 224 4.04 -12.13 -19.63
CA THR A 224 4.63 -11.66 -18.36
C THR A 224 5.32 -12.80 -17.62
N TRP A 225 4.67 -13.96 -17.48
CA TRP A 225 5.27 -15.09 -16.78
C TRP A 225 6.47 -15.65 -17.52
N ALA A 226 6.38 -15.81 -18.84
CA ALA A 226 7.51 -16.24 -19.66
C ALA A 226 8.70 -15.27 -19.57
N PHE A 227 8.44 -13.96 -19.64
CA PHE A 227 9.46 -12.91 -19.51
C PHE A 227 10.14 -12.95 -18.14
N LEU A 228 9.37 -13.03 -17.04
CA LEU A 228 9.92 -13.04 -15.68
C LEU A 228 10.72 -14.31 -15.39
N GLN A 229 10.31 -15.47 -15.92
CA GLN A 229 11.08 -16.71 -15.79
C GLN A 229 12.41 -16.60 -16.54
N GLU A 230 12.43 -16.01 -17.73
CA GLU A 230 13.67 -15.80 -18.48
C GLU A 230 14.58 -14.78 -17.79
N LEU A 231 14.03 -13.61 -17.42
CA LEU A 231 14.78 -12.57 -16.70
C LEU A 231 15.35 -13.09 -15.37
N GLY A 232 14.60 -13.92 -14.69
CA GLY A 232 14.99 -14.52 -13.42
C GLY A 232 16.26 -15.37 -13.49
N LYS A 233 16.66 -15.86 -14.67
CA LYS A 233 17.93 -16.58 -14.85
C LYS A 233 19.15 -15.69 -14.60
N TYR A 234 18.99 -14.38 -14.83
CA TYR A 234 20.07 -13.38 -14.75
C TYR A 234 19.98 -12.54 -13.46
N VAL A 235 18.98 -12.75 -12.63
CA VAL A 235 18.84 -12.12 -11.30
C VAL A 235 19.45 -13.05 -10.25
N LYS A 236 20.39 -12.53 -9.44
CA LYS A 236 21.06 -13.33 -8.40
C LYS A 236 20.09 -13.80 -7.33
N TYR A 237 19.36 -12.85 -6.72
CA TYR A 237 18.34 -13.08 -5.70
C TYR A 237 17.35 -11.92 -5.68
N TYR A 238 16.21 -12.14 -5.05
CA TYR A 238 15.19 -11.11 -4.84
C TYR A 238 15.24 -10.66 -3.38
N PRO A 239 15.59 -9.39 -3.08
CA PRO A 239 15.48 -8.83 -1.74
C PRO A 239 14.06 -8.96 -1.16
N SER A 240 13.98 -9.11 0.15
CA SER A 240 12.69 -9.17 0.84
C SER A 240 11.94 -7.84 0.87
N GLY A 241 12.61 -6.72 0.58
CA GLY A 241 12.02 -5.38 0.56
C GLY A 241 12.87 -4.35 -0.17
N THR A 242 12.26 -3.20 -0.48
CA THR A 242 12.84 -2.15 -1.34
C THR A 242 14.12 -1.53 -0.79
N THR A 243 14.24 -1.36 0.54
CA THR A 243 15.43 -0.76 1.16
C THR A 243 16.71 -1.50 0.78
N GLU A 244 16.66 -2.81 0.60
CA GLU A 244 17.83 -3.61 0.23
C GLU A 244 18.21 -3.38 -1.25
N THR A 245 17.25 -3.24 -2.17
CA THR A 245 17.58 -2.89 -3.57
C THR A 245 18.29 -1.54 -3.66
N MET A 246 17.83 -0.55 -2.89
CA MET A 246 18.48 0.76 -2.82
C MET A 246 19.93 0.67 -2.32
N LYS A 247 20.17 -0.10 -1.25
CA LYS A 247 21.52 -0.35 -0.73
C LYS A 247 22.43 -1.05 -1.74
N ASN A 248 21.88 -2.01 -2.48
CA ASN A 248 22.64 -2.74 -3.50
C ASN A 248 23.01 -1.84 -4.69
N LEU A 249 22.12 -0.95 -5.11
CA LEU A 249 22.42 0.06 -6.12
C LEU A 249 23.51 1.03 -5.62
N ALA A 250 23.35 1.54 -4.40
CA ALA A 250 24.30 2.48 -3.79
C ALA A 250 25.70 1.89 -3.65
N SER A 251 25.82 0.62 -3.30
CA SER A 251 27.11 -0.07 -3.14
C SER A 251 27.75 -0.51 -4.48
N GLY A 252 27.00 -0.43 -5.60
CA GLY A 252 27.41 -0.97 -6.90
C GLY A 252 27.34 -2.51 -7.00
N SER A 253 26.70 -3.18 -6.03
CA SER A 253 26.44 -4.61 -6.13
C SER A 253 25.55 -4.92 -7.32
N VAL A 254 24.60 -4.04 -7.61
CA VAL A 254 23.82 -4.00 -8.86
C VAL A 254 23.98 -2.62 -9.53
N ASP A 255 23.75 -2.55 -10.83
CA ASP A 255 23.90 -1.33 -11.60
C ASP A 255 22.54 -0.71 -11.95
N MET A 256 21.45 -1.49 -11.88
CA MET A 256 20.10 -1.10 -12.19
C MET A 256 19.09 -1.82 -11.30
N ILE A 257 18.04 -1.12 -10.87
CA ILE A 257 16.95 -1.66 -10.08
C ILE A 257 15.59 -1.20 -10.64
N MET A 258 14.53 -1.88 -10.22
CA MET A 258 13.19 -1.32 -10.33
C MET A 258 12.93 -0.35 -9.19
N SER A 259 12.31 0.79 -9.52
CA SER A 259 11.94 1.87 -8.61
C SER A 259 10.56 2.42 -8.92
N THR A 260 10.16 3.45 -8.21
CA THR A 260 8.91 4.21 -8.37
C THR A 260 9.15 5.68 -8.08
N THR A 261 8.19 6.56 -8.40
CA THR A 261 8.22 7.96 -7.96
C THR A 261 8.32 8.07 -6.43
N GLY A 262 7.85 7.06 -5.71
CA GLY A 262 7.90 7.00 -4.26
C GLY A 262 9.25 6.58 -3.66
N TRP A 263 10.18 6.10 -4.47
CA TRP A 263 11.47 5.58 -4.01
C TRP A 263 12.67 6.17 -4.75
N ASP A 264 12.57 7.39 -5.25
CA ASP A 264 13.65 8.10 -5.94
C ASP A 264 14.09 9.38 -5.21
N ILE A 265 13.18 10.34 -5.01
CA ILE A 265 13.52 11.66 -4.44
C ILE A 265 14.02 11.51 -3.00
N ASN A 266 13.25 10.85 -2.15
CA ASN A 266 13.58 10.68 -0.73
C ASN A 266 14.88 9.89 -0.49
N PRO A 267 15.15 8.72 -1.13
CA PRO A 267 16.41 8.01 -1.00
C PRO A 267 17.62 8.84 -1.40
N ARG A 268 17.53 9.68 -2.44
CA ARG A 268 18.63 10.59 -2.83
C ARG A 268 18.82 11.70 -1.83
N LYS A 269 17.74 12.30 -1.34
CA LYS A 269 17.80 13.32 -0.28
C LYS A 269 18.43 12.79 0.99
N LEU A 270 18.14 11.54 1.38
CA LEU A 270 18.70 10.88 2.55
C LEU A 270 20.13 10.34 2.34
N GLY A 271 20.65 10.39 1.13
CA GLY A 271 21.94 9.78 0.78
C GLY A 271 21.94 8.25 0.81
N THR A 272 20.77 7.62 0.82
CA THR A 272 20.63 6.16 0.73
C THR A 272 21.11 5.65 -0.62
N VAL A 273 20.90 6.42 -1.68
CA VAL A 273 21.50 6.22 -3.00
C VAL A 273 22.22 7.51 -3.43
N PRO A 274 23.24 7.42 -4.30
CA PRO A 274 23.94 8.60 -4.81
C PRO A 274 22.98 9.53 -5.57
N ASN A 275 23.16 10.84 -5.44
CA ASN A 275 22.33 11.81 -6.17
C ASN A 275 22.55 11.75 -7.71
N THR A 276 23.56 11.04 -8.16
CA THR A 276 23.88 10.84 -9.58
C THR A 276 23.04 9.77 -10.28
N VAL A 277 22.31 8.91 -9.54
CA VAL A 277 21.43 7.92 -10.14
C VAL A 277 20.37 8.60 -11.01
N LYS A 278 19.96 7.93 -12.08
CA LYS A 278 18.95 8.40 -13.01
C LYS A 278 17.76 7.45 -13.02
N THR A 279 16.61 7.94 -13.46
CA THR A 279 15.43 7.13 -13.72
C THR A 279 15.12 7.10 -15.21
N ALA A 280 14.44 6.04 -15.64
CA ALA A 280 13.94 5.89 -17.00
C ALA A 280 12.62 5.11 -16.99
N ILE A 281 11.88 5.23 -18.09
CA ILE A 281 10.65 4.48 -18.36
C ILE A 281 10.87 3.55 -19.55
N MET A 282 10.17 2.41 -19.54
CA MET A 282 10.07 1.52 -20.71
C MET A 282 8.78 1.79 -21.47
N GLN A 283 8.78 1.52 -22.76
CA GLN A 283 7.62 1.71 -23.63
C GLN A 283 6.96 0.38 -24.05
N PRO A 284 5.63 0.34 -24.22
CA PRO A 284 4.66 1.42 -23.97
C PRO A 284 4.43 1.63 -22.46
N MET A 285 4.65 2.86 -21.99
CA MET A 285 4.52 3.17 -20.55
C MET A 285 3.05 3.24 -20.12
N HIS A 286 2.74 2.52 -19.05
CA HIS A 286 1.52 2.67 -18.25
C HIS A 286 1.94 2.78 -16.79
N TRP A 287 1.48 3.81 -16.10
CA TRP A 287 1.65 3.90 -14.66
C TRP A 287 0.74 2.86 -13.99
N VAL A 288 1.31 2.02 -13.15
CA VAL A 288 0.53 1.25 -12.18
C VAL A 288 0.52 2.05 -10.90
N THR A 289 -0.62 2.69 -10.63
CA THR A 289 -0.75 3.59 -9.50
C THR A 289 -0.78 2.83 -8.18
N ASP A 290 -0.34 3.49 -7.13
CA ASP A 290 -0.35 2.95 -5.78
C ASP A 290 -0.91 3.98 -4.79
N ALA A 291 -1.37 3.51 -3.65
CA ALA A 291 -2.02 4.33 -2.65
C ALA A 291 -1.69 3.83 -1.24
N GLN A 292 -1.85 4.72 -0.28
CA GLN A 292 -1.79 4.35 1.13
C GLN A 292 -3.15 4.58 1.76
N TYR A 293 -3.56 3.64 2.57
CA TYR A 293 -4.90 3.56 3.15
C TYR A 293 -4.85 3.59 4.67
N ALA A 294 -5.85 4.22 5.25
CA ALA A 294 -6.23 4.05 6.65
C ALA A 294 -7.23 2.89 6.74
N LEU A 295 -6.84 1.82 7.41
CA LEU A 295 -7.59 0.57 7.53
C LEU A 295 -8.01 0.36 8.98
N ILE A 296 -9.26 0.01 9.22
CA ILE A 296 -9.80 -0.22 10.56
C ILE A 296 -9.88 -1.73 10.82
N PRO A 297 -9.13 -2.28 11.80
CA PRO A 297 -9.30 -3.66 12.22
C PRO A 297 -10.68 -3.90 12.85
N LYS A 298 -11.20 -5.13 12.77
CA LYS A 298 -12.42 -5.52 13.49
C LYS A 298 -12.18 -5.58 15.01
N GLY A 299 -13.26 -5.39 15.78
CA GLY A 299 -13.27 -5.61 17.23
C GLY A 299 -12.94 -4.37 18.06
N LEU A 300 -12.97 -3.18 17.48
CA LEU A 300 -12.78 -1.92 18.20
C LEU A 300 -14.03 -1.55 19.00
N SER A 301 -13.84 -0.74 20.04
CA SER A 301 -14.95 -0.09 20.73
C SER A 301 -15.55 1.05 19.88
N PRO A 302 -16.85 1.38 20.06
CA PRO A 302 -17.47 2.51 19.35
C PRO A 302 -16.74 3.85 19.52
N ASP A 303 -16.15 4.11 20.69
CA ASP A 303 -15.37 5.33 20.95
C ASP A 303 -14.06 5.35 20.13
N GLN A 304 -13.37 4.20 20.00
CA GLN A 304 -12.18 4.08 19.17
C GLN A 304 -12.50 4.28 17.69
N GLU A 305 -13.57 3.64 17.20
CA GLU A 305 -14.02 3.82 15.82
C GLU A 305 -14.39 5.28 15.54
N SER A 306 -15.14 5.92 16.45
CA SER A 306 -15.49 7.35 16.34
C SER A 306 -14.26 8.25 16.20
N ALA A 307 -13.25 8.07 17.05
CA ALA A 307 -12.02 8.86 17.00
C ALA A 307 -11.23 8.62 15.70
N ILE A 308 -11.16 7.37 15.24
CA ILE A 308 -10.44 7.00 14.00
C ILE A 308 -11.14 7.62 12.78
N LEU A 309 -12.47 7.56 12.70
CA LEU A 309 -13.22 8.18 11.60
C LEU A 309 -13.00 9.70 11.54
N GLN A 310 -12.96 10.38 12.68
CA GLN A 310 -12.63 11.81 12.75
C GLN A 310 -11.17 12.07 12.33
N LEU A 311 -10.23 11.24 12.77
CA LEU A 311 -8.82 11.34 12.37
C LEU A 311 -8.66 11.19 10.85
N ILE A 312 -9.31 10.18 10.25
CA ILE A 312 -9.26 9.97 8.79
C ILE A 312 -9.86 11.18 8.06
N ALA A 313 -11.02 11.68 8.49
CA ALA A 313 -11.61 12.88 7.90
C ALA A 313 -10.71 14.13 8.03
N TRP A 314 -9.97 14.25 9.14
CA TRP A 314 -8.96 15.28 9.31
C TRP A 314 -7.80 15.13 8.33
N MET A 315 -7.26 13.92 8.16
CA MET A 315 -6.16 13.66 7.24
C MET A 315 -6.49 13.99 5.78
N LEU A 316 -7.77 14.01 5.42
CA LEU A 316 -8.25 14.35 4.07
C LEU A 316 -8.45 15.87 3.85
N LYS A 317 -8.25 16.72 4.85
CA LYS A 317 -8.30 18.18 4.66
C LYS A 317 -7.13 18.63 3.78
N PRO A 318 -7.33 19.62 2.88
CA PRO A 318 -6.28 20.06 1.95
C PRO A 318 -4.96 20.48 2.62
N ASP A 319 -5.03 21.17 3.76
CA ASP A 319 -3.86 21.59 4.53
C ASP A 319 -3.09 20.40 5.14
N GLN A 320 -3.79 19.34 5.53
CA GLN A 320 -3.18 18.11 6.01
C GLN A 320 -2.63 17.28 4.84
N GLN A 321 -3.37 17.18 3.75
CA GLN A 321 -2.92 16.51 2.54
C GLN A 321 -1.63 17.10 1.95
N ALA A 322 -1.44 18.42 2.07
CA ALA A 322 -0.22 19.08 1.63
C ALA A 322 1.04 18.58 2.39
N ILE A 323 0.89 18.06 3.60
CA ILE A 323 1.99 17.44 4.37
C ILE A 323 2.51 16.19 3.66
N ALA A 324 1.67 15.48 2.90
CA ALA A 324 2.04 14.25 2.19
C ALA A 324 3.07 14.44 1.07
N TYR A 325 3.39 15.67 0.66
CA TYR A 325 4.56 15.92 -0.20
C TYR A 325 5.86 15.51 0.51
N ASP A 326 5.90 15.61 1.84
CA ASP A 326 7.02 15.19 2.69
C ASP A 326 8.38 15.59 2.10
N ASP A 327 9.34 14.72 2.19
CA ASP A 327 10.65 14.79 1.56
C ASP A 327 10.67 14.03 0.21
N GLY A 328 9.53 13.98 -0.51
CA GLY A 328 9.39 13.27 -1.79
C GLY A 328 9.23 11.75 -1.65
N TYR A 329 8.90 11.26 -0.45
CA TYR A 329 8.53 9.87 -0.26
C TYR A 329 7.09 9.66 -0.76
N PHE A 330 6.84 8.65 -1.57
CA PHE A 330 5.58 8.44 -2.29
C PHE A 330 5.11 9.68 -3.09
N TYR A 331 6.04 10.29 -3.83
CA TYR A 331 5.79 11.52 -4.60
C TYR A 331 4.69 11.33 -5.67
N PRO A 332 3.71 12.27 -5.81
CA PRO A 332 3.59 13.53 -5.07
C PRO A 332 2.96 13.42 -3.67
N GLY A 333 2.15 12.42 -3.36
CA GLY A 333 1.61 12.14 -2.03
C GLY A 333 0.13 12.52 -1.82
N PRO A 334 -0.33 13.76 -2.08
CA PRO A 334 -1.73 14.11 -1.88
C PRO A 334 -2.69 13.28 -2.73
N ALA A 335 -3.73 12.70 -2.10
CA ALA A 335 -4.82 12.03 -2.79
C ALA A 335 -5.95 12.99 -3.18
N VAL A 336 -6.13 14.08 -2.43
CA VAL A 336 -7.17 15.09 -2.63
C VAL A 336 -6.75 16.06 -3.73
N LYS A 337 -7.69 16.39 -4.63
CA LYS A 337 -7.47 17.34 -5.71
C LYS A 337 -7.20 18.77 -5.19
N ASP A 338 -6.63 19.61 -6.04
CA ASP A 338 -6.35 21.02 -5.78
C ASP A 338 -5.34 21.26 -4.64
N VAL A 339 -4.65 20.20 -4.18
CA VAL A 339 -3.54 20.32 -3.22
C VAL A 339 -2.24 20.44 -4.00
N THR A 340 -1.59 21.60 -3.88
CA THR A 340 -0.38 21.92 -4.65
C THR A 340 0.87 21.92 -3.76
N LEU A 341 2.05 21.79 -4.38
CA LEU A 341 3.34 21.84 -3.68
C LEU A 341 3.52 23.15 -2.90
N GLN A 342 2.94 24.26 -3.36
CA GLN A 342 3.01 25.56 -2.67
C GLN A 342 2.29 25.56 -1.33
N MET A 343 1.32 24.66 -1.12
CA MET A 343 0.62 24.47 0.16
C MET A 343 1.43 23.61 1.14
N ALA A 344 2.42 22.87 0.65
CA ALA A 344 3.25 22.01 1.47
C ALA A 344 4.16 22.79 2.42
N PRO A 345 4.64 22.17 3.51
CA PRO A 345 5.67 22.76 4.36
C PRO A 345 6.89 23.21 3.54
N GLN A 346 7.51 24.33 3.93
CA GLN A 346 8.66 24.91 3.21
C GLN A 346 9.78 23.89 2.99
N LYS A 347 10.04 23.03 3.99
CA LYS A 347 11.02 21.95 3.88
C LYS A 347 10.73 21.00 2.72
N SER A 348 9.47 20.62 2.53
CA SER A 348 9.03 19.75 1.42
C SER A 348 9.24 20.43 0.07
N GLN A 349 8.85 21.72 -0.02
CA GLN A 349 9.07 22.53 -1.23
C GLN A 349 10.55 22.59 -1.60
N ASP A 350 11.43 22.83 -0.63
CA ASP A 350 12.88 22.92 -0.84
C ASP A 350 13.46 21.58 -1.27
N THR A 351 13.01 20.47 -0.64
CA THR A 351 13.44 19.12 -1.02
C THR A 351 13.03 18.79 -2.46
N ILE A 352 11.78 19.04 -2.83
CA ILE A 352 11.30 18.76 -4.19
C ILE A 352 12.00 19.64 -5.21
N ARG A 353 12.27 20.92 -4.88
CA ARG A 353 13.05 21.81 -5.77
C ARG A 353 14.48 21.30 -5.99
N GLN A 354 15.10 20.76 -4.97
CA GLN A 354 16.50 20.30 -5.03
C GLN A 354 16.66 18.90 -5.64
N PHE A 355 15.77 17.98 -5.28
CA PHE A 355 15.88 16.55 -5.61
C PHE A 355 14.79 16.06 -6.57
N GLY A 356 13.77 16.86 -6.85
CA GLY A 356 12.71 16.50 -7.80
C GLY A 356 13.26 16.25 -9.21
N ARG A 357 12.46 15.59 -10.04
CA ARG A 357 12.80 15.33 -11.44
C ARG A 357 11.78 16.04 -12.33
N PRO A 358 12.23 17.00 -13.16
CA PRO A 358 11.32 17.72 -14.07
C PRO A 358 10.54 16.79 -15.02
N GLU A 359 11.16 15.67 -15.43
CA GLU A 359 10.54 14.67 -16.29
C GLU A 359 9.32 13.97 -15.67
N TYR A 360 9.20 13.91 -14.34
CA TYR A 360 8.08 13.23 -13.68
C TYR A 360 6.74 13.89 -14.00
N GLU A 361 6.64 15.20 -13.95
CA GLU A 361 5.40 15.91 -14.28
C GLU A 361 4.98 15.63 -15.73
N GLN A 362 5.95 15.65 -16.67
CA GLN A 362 5.70 15.34 -18.06
C GLN A 362 5.22 13.89 -18.22
N TRP A 363 5.93 12.92 -17.64
CA TRP A 363 5.55 11.50 -17.75
C TRP A 363 4.21 11.21 -17.10
N ILE A 364 3.95 11.81 -15.93
CA ILE A 364 2.67 11.65 -15.23
C ILE A 364 1.52 12.23 -16.06
N ALA A 365 1.72 13.35 -16.73
CA ALA A 365 0.70 13.94 -17.58
C ALA A 365 0.48 13.14 -18.89
N GLN A 366 1.54 12.59 -19.46
CA GLN A 366 1.53 11.99 -20.81
C GLN A 366 0.99 10.56 -20.83
N TYR A 367 1.32 9.73 -19.83
CA TYR A 367 1.06 8.29 -19.89
C TYR A 367 -0.19 7.87 -19.12
N PRO A 368 -0.89 6.80 -19.57
CA PRO A 368 -2.06 6.25 -18.89
C PRO A 368 -1.74 5.85 -17.44
N LYS A 369 -2.74 5.97 -16.59
CA LYS A 369 -2.70 5.58 -15.17
C LYS A 369 -3.66 4.43 -14.94
N GLU A 370 -3.08 3.26 -14.66
CA GLU A 370 -3.79 2.04 -14.35
C GLU A 370 -3.85 1.84 -12.83
N THR A 371 -4.95 1.34 -12.34
CA THR A 371 -5.01 0.94 -10.92
C THR A 371 -4.14 -0.28 -10.67
N SER A 372 -3.72 -0.50 -9.44
CA SER A 372 -3.25 -1.80 -8.99
C SER A 372 -4.32 -2.89 -9.21
N LEU A 373 -3.97 -4.16 -9.02
CA LEU A 373 -4.94 -5.25 -9.09
C LEU A 373 -5.91 -5.19 -7.91
N PRO A 374 -7.18 -5.63 -8.10
CA PRO A 374 -8.07 -5.93 -6.98
C PRO A 374 -7.44 -6.94 -6.02
N ALA A 375 -7.84 -6.89 -4.75
CA ALA A 375 -7.20 -7.66 -3.66
C ALA A 375 -7.01 -9.14 -3.98
N GLU A 376 -8.04 -9.82 -4.48
CA GLU A 376 -7.97 -11.25 -4.83
C GLU A 376 -6.97 -11.52 -5.95
N GLN A 377 -6.98 -10.71 -7.00
CA GLN A 377 -6.08 -10.87 -8.15
C GLN A 377 -4.64 -10.55 -7.76
N GLN A 378 -4.44 -9.59 -6.86
CA GLN A 378 -3.11 -9.25 -6.34
C GLN A 378 -2.50 -10.42 -5.56
N VAL A 379 -3.27 -11.07 -4.70
CA VAL A 379 -2.82 -12.28 -3.96
C VAL A 379 -2.43 -13.38 -4.95
N LYS A 380 -3.28 -13.67 -5.94
CA LYS A 380 -2.97 -14.65 -7.00
C LYS A 380 -1.68 -14.32 -7.76
N ALA A 381 -1.49 -13.04 -8.12
CA ALA A 381 -0.26 -12.61 -8.79
C ALA A 381 0.99 -12.85 -7.93
N PHE A 382 0.93 -12.57 -6.63
CA PHE A 382 2.04 -12.81 -5.72
C PHE A 382 2.34 -14.29 -5.52
N ASP A 383 1.31 -15.11 -5.35
CA ASP A 383 1.46 -16.55 -5.21
C ASP A 383 2.09 -17.16 -6.46
N LYS A 384 1.59 -16.77 -7.63
CA LYS A 384 2.11 -17.25 -8.92
C LYS A 384 3.54 -16.78 -9.17
N TRP A 385 3.87 -15.54 -8.80
CA TRP A 385 5.25 -15.05 -8.85
C TRP A 385 6.18 -15.87 -7.93
N ASN A 386 5.75 -16.18 -6.70
CA ASN A 386 6.52 -17.02 -5.79
C ASN A 386 6.76 -18.43 -6.36
N GLN A 387 5.74 -19.01 -6.99
CA GLN A 387 5.84 -20.36 -7.57
C GLN A 387 6.72 -20.42 -8.81
N LEU A 388 6.58 -19.45 -9.72
CA LEU A 388 7.19 -19.51 -11.05
C LEU A 388 8.55 -18.80 -11.13
N VAL A 389 8.80 -17.79 -10.29
CA VAL A 389 9.92 -16.86 -10.45
C VAL A 389 10.79 -16.78 -9.20
N GLY A 390 10.20 -16.39 -8.07
CA GLY A 390 10.95 -15.88 -6.91
C GLY A 390 11.27 -16.89 -5.82
N GLY A 391 10.39 -17.87 -5.60
CA GLY A 391 10.32 -18.64 -4.36
C GLY A 391 11.62 -19.28 -3.85
N SER A 392 12.51 -19.72 -4.74
CA SER A 392 13.81 -20.27 -4.34
C SER A 392 14.91 -19.22 -4.12
N LYS A 393 14.71 -17.98 -4.57
CA LYS A 393 15.69 -16.90 -4.59
C LYS A 393 15.37 -15.74 -3.64
N VAL A 394 14.20 -15.73 -2.99
CA VAL A 394 13.81 -14.63 -2.07
C VAL A 394 14.70 -14.68 -0.82
N GLY A 395 15.32 -13.52 -0.47
CA GLY A 395 16.15 -13.35 0.72
C GLY A 395 17.47 -14.13 0.73
N LYS A 396 17.82 -14.85 -0.33
CA LYS A 396 19.08 -15.60 -0.44
C LYS A 396 20.12 -14.74 -1.16
N LYS A 397 21.13 -14.28 -0.43
CA LYS A 397 22.27 -13.52 -0.98
C LYS A 397 23.28 -14.42 -1.67
#